data_1f1b8b7278f42050af6bbb47ffe8376d
#
_entry.id   1f1b8b7278f42050af6bbb47ffe8376d
#
_cell.length_a   1.000
_cell.length_b   1.000
_cell.length_c   1.000
_cell.angle_alpha   90.00
_cell.angle_beta   90.00
_cell.angle_gamma   90.00
#
_symmetry.space_group_name_H-M   'P 1'
#
loop_
_entity.id
_entity.type
_entity.pdbx_description
1 polymer ?
#
loop_
_entity_poly.entity_id
_entity_poly.type
_entity_poly.pdbx_seq_one_letter_code
_entity_poly.pdbx_strand_id
1 'polypeptide(L)'
;MVGKTESTEHERMRKALATWFTTQGLSNVKTPADPVADMVPDVQADYFAKIVYGEAKLCEDFATPDTKDELLNYCGSLPSEYKLVLGIPKACEPTVQRALTEWGFTHRIQLVGL
;
A
#
# COMPACT_ATOMS: atom_id res chain seq x y z
N MET A 1 15.02 -21.77 -2.55
CA MET A 1 13.98 -21.36 -1.62
C MET A 1 12.93 -20.48 -2.29
N VAL A 2 11.73 -20.85 -2.13
CA VAL A 2 10.65 -20.03 -2.65
C VAL A 2 10.51 -18.78 -1.81
N GLY A 3 9.91 -17.76 -2.38
CA GLY A 3 9.61 -16.55 -1.66
C GLY A 3 8.64 -16.80 -0.51
N LYS A 4 8.38 -15.76 0.24
CA LYS A 4 7.43 -15.83 1.34
C LYS A 4 6.05 -16.19 0.80
N THR A 5 5.37 -17.09 1.49
CA THR A 5 3.97 -17.35 1.21
C THR A 5 3.14 -16.22 1.81
N GLU A 6 2.26 -15.66 1.02
CA GLU A 6 1.37 -14.62 1.52
C GLU A 6 0.44 -15.22 2.57
N SER A 7 0.26 -14.55 3.71
CA SER A 7 -0.68 -14.98 4.72
C SER A 7 -2.12 -14.80 4.23
N THR A 8 -3.04 -15.57 4.78
CA THR A 8 -4.46 -15.45 4.44
C THR A 8 -4.98 -14.04 4.75
N GLU A 9 -4.54 -13.46 5.85
CA GLU A 9 -4.95 -12.12 6.24
C GLU A 9 -4.43 -11.07 5.29
N HIS A 10 -3.17 -11.17 4.87
CA HIS A 10 -2.59 -10.24 3.91
C HIS A 10 -3.31 -10.35 2.57
N GLU A 11 -3.57 -11.58 2.11
CA GLU A 11 -4.31 -11.80 0.87
C GLU A 11 -5.68 -11.15 0.92
N ARG A 12 -6.39 -11.29 2.05
CA ARG A 12 -7.70 -10.67 2.23
C ARG A 12 -7.60 -9.15 2.13
N MET A 13 -6.59 -8.56 2.78
CA MET A 13 -6.38 -7.12 2.74
C MET A 13 -6.02 -6.63 1.33
N ARG A 14 -5.16 -7.38 0.63
CA ARG A 14 -4.79 -7.04 -0.74
C ARG A 14 -6.01 -7.04 -1.66
N LYS A 15 -6.86 -8.04 -1.51
CA LYS A 15 -8.10 -8.13 -2.30
C LYS A 15 -9.09 -7.03 -1.94
N ALA A 16 -9.19 -6.69 -0.65
CA ALA A 16 -10.04 -5.60 -0.21
C ALA A 16 -9.57 -4.26 -0.77
N LEU A 17 -8.26 -4.06 -0.83
CA LEU A 17 -7.67 -2.85 -1.41
C LEU A 17 -7.96 -2.76 -2.91
N ALA A 18 -7.83 -3.88 -3.63
CA ALA A 18 -8.16 -3.93 -5.05
C ALA A 18 -9.63 -3.58 -5.28
N THR A 19 -10.52 -4.10 -4.44
CA THR A 19 -11.95 -3.78 -4.50
C THR A 19 -12.19 -2.29 -4.23
N TRP A 20 -11.48 -1.74 -3.25
CA TRP A 20 -11.58 -0.31 -2.94
C TRP A 20 -11.16 0.54 -4.15
N PHE A 21 -10.08 0.17 -4.84
CA PHE A 21 -9.66 0.88 -6.06
C PHE A 21 -10.77 0.88 -7.10
N THR A 22 -11.40 -0.27 -7.33
CA THR A 22 -12.51 -0.39 -8.29
C THR A 22 -13.69 0.49 -7.86
N THR A 23 -14.01 0.48 -6.58
CA THR A 23 -15.10 1.29 -6.03
C THR A 23 -14.85 2.79 -6.20
N GLN A 24 -13.58 3.21 -6.14
CA GLN A 24 -13.20 4.61 -6.36
C GLN A 24 -13.21 5.01 -7.83
N GLY A 25 -13.52 4.09 -8.73
CA GLY A 25 -13.61 4.39 -10.15
C GLY A 25 -12.30 4.26 -10.90
N LEU A 26 -11.27 3.68 -10.29
CA LEU A 26 -10.02 3.41 -11.00
C LEU A 26 -10.22 2.22 -11.94
N SER A 27 -9.51 2.24 -13.06
CA SER A 27 -9.63 1.19 -14.08
C SER A 27 -8.38 0.32 -14.13
N ASN A 28 -8.50 -0.83 -14.81
CA ASN A 28 -7.40 -1.76 -15.02
C ASN A 28 -6.72 -2.16 -13.72
N VAL A 29 -7.52 -2.48 -12.70
CA VAL A 29 -7.02 -2.89 -11.40
C VAL A 29 -6.29 -4.22 -11.53
N LYS A 30 -5.04 -4.26 -11.11
CA LYS A 30 -4.16 -5.40 -11.24
C LYS A 30 -3.56 -5.75 -9.88
N THR A 31 -3.60 -7.02 -9.51
CA THR A 31 -3.01 -7.50 -8.26
C THR A 31 -2.37 -8.87 -8.50
N PRO A 32 -1.05 -9.03 -8.26
CA PRO A 32 -0.12 -7.96 -7.86
C PRO A 32 0.14 -6.98 -8.99
N ALA A 33 0.75 -5.86 -8.63
CA ALA A 33 1.15 -4.83 -9.59
C ALA A 33 2.37 -5.28 -10.40
N ASP A 34 2.69 -4.49 -11.43
CA ASP A 34 3.96 -4.64 -12.12
C ASP A 34 5.08 -4.11 -11.21
N PRO A 35 6.31 -4.63 -11.36
CA PRO A 35 7.42 -4.16 -10.53
C PRO A 35 7.69 -2.66 -10.69
N VAL A 36 8.03 -2.01 -9.58
CA VAL A 36 8.46 -0.61 -9.53
C VAL A 36 9.79 -0.59 -8.78
N ALA A 37 10.86 -0.20 -9.47
CA ALA A 37 12.20 -0.36 -8.94
C ALA A 37 12.41 -1.84 -8.58
N ASP A 38 12.82 -2.16 -7.37
CA ASP A 38 13.01 -3.55 -6.94
C ASP A 38 11.84 -4.08 -6.10
N MET A 39 10.68 -3.41 -6.22
CA MET A 39 9.51 -3.76 -5.43
C MET A 39 8.35 -4.18 -6.31
N VAL A 40 7.46 -5.01 -5.75
CA VAL A 40 6.20 -5.36 -6.40
C VAL A 40 5.07 -4.90 -5.49
N PRO A 41 4.42 -3.78 -5.81
CA PRO A 41 3.27 -3.32 -5.03
C PRO A 41 2.14 -4.35 -5.04
N ASP A 42 1.29 -4.35 -4.03
CA ASP A 42 0.19 -5.29 -3.95
C ASP A 42 -0.89 -5.02 -4.99
N VAL A 43 -1.13 -3.77 -5.32
CA VAL A 43 -2.19 -3.39 -6.26
C VAL A 43 -1.71 -2.23 -7.14
N GLN A 44 -2.17 -2.25 -8.38
CA GLN A 44 -1.93 -1.19 -9.35
C GLN A 44 -3.24 -0.90 -10.07
N ALA A 45 -3.49 0.36 -10.39
CA ALA A 45 -4.65 0.74 -11.19
C ALA A 45 -4.35 2.02 -11.96
N ASP A 46 -5.21 2.31 -12.93
CA ASP A 46 -5.11 3.54 -13.72
C ASP A 46 -6.12 4.56 -13.23
N TYR A 47 -5.67 5.80 -13.11
CA TYR A 47 -6.54 6.94 -12.84
C TYR A 47 -6.21 8.02 -13.86
N PHE A 48 -7.03 8.12 -14.91
CA PHE A 48 -6.76 8.93 -16.10
C PHE A 48 -5.41 8.50 -16.70
N ALA A 49 -4.45 9.41 -16.85
CA ALA A 49 -3.16 9.11 -17.44
C ALA A 49 -2.11 8.67 -16.41
N LYS A 50 -2.52 8.48 -15.15
CA LYS A 50 -1.58 8.16 -14.06
C LYS A 50 -1.78 6.73 -13.57
N ILE A 51 -0.69 6.14 -13.08
CA ILE A 51 -0.75 4.84 -12.43
C ILE A 51 -0.77 5.09 -10.93
N VAL A 52 -1.68 4.41 -10.22
CA VAL A 52 -1.81 4.49 -8.77
C VAL A 52 -1.40 3.15 -8.20
N TYR A 53 -0.53 3.17 -7.19
CA TYR A 53 -0.06 1.97 -6.53
C TYR A 53 -0.64 1.88 -5.13
N GLY A 54 -0.92 0.64 -4.71
CA GLY A 54 -1.43 0.36 -3.38
C GLY A 54 -0.65 -0.74 -2.70
N GLU A 55 -0.53 -0.62 -1.39
CA GLU A 55 0.14 -1.59 -0.56
C GLU A 55 -0.78 -1.95 0.59
N ALA A 56 -0.93 -3.25 0.84
CA ALA A 56 -1.75 -3.73 1.95
C ALA A 56 -0.84 -4.14 3.10
N LYS A 57 -1.18 -3.72 4.30
CA LYS A 57 -0.43 -4.06 5.50
C LYS A 57 -1.38 -4.48 6.61
N LEU A 58 -0.86 -5.26 7.55
CA LEU A 58 -1.60 -5.66 8.74
C LEU A 58 -1.13 -4.81 9.93
N CYS A 59 -1.90 -4.82 11.00
CA CYS A 59 -1.56 -4.01 12.18
C CYS A 59 -0.17 -4.34 12.72
N GLU A 60 0.16 -5.63 12.79
CA GLU A 60 1.44 -6.07 13.34
C GLU A 60 2.64 -5.69 12.48
N ASP A 61 2.44 -5.39 11.20
CA ASP A 61 3.54 -4.99 10.33
C ASP A 61 4.18 -3.69 10.80
N PHE A 62 3.42 -2.84 11.48
CA PHE A 62 3.91 -1.54 11.94
C PHE A 62 4.74 -1.63 13.22
N ALA A 63 4.86 -2.82 13.78
CA ALA A 63 5.73 -3.06 14.93
C ALA A 63 7.16 -3.42 14.50
N THR A 64 7.41 -3.55 13.20
CA THR A 64 8.73 -3.92 12.69
C THR A 64 9.35 -2.77 11.90
N PRO A 65 10.68 -2.64 11.91
CA PRO A 65 11.35 -1.59 11.13
C PRO A 65 11.28 -1.82 9.62
N ASP A 66 11.02 -3.06 9.18
CA ASP A 66 10.96 -3.40 7.76
C ASP A 66 9.86 -2.63 7.05
N THR A 67 8.72 -2.43 7.70
CA THR A 67 7.60 -1.70 7.10
C THR A 67 7.96 -0.25 6.84
N LYS A 68 8.64 0.40 7.78
CA LYS A 68 9.08 1.78 7.58
C LYS A 68 10.06 1.88 6.42
N ASP A 69 11.02 0.96 6.35
CA ASP A 69 12.01 0.94 5.28
C ASP A 69 11.36 0.71 3.91
N GLU A 70 10.39 -0.19 3.86
CA GLU A 70 9.68 -0.48 2.62
C GLU A 70 8.88 0.75 2.15
N LEU A 71 8.17 1.40 3.05
CA LEU A 71 7.41 2.60 2.71
C LEU A 71 8.32 3.75 2.30
N LEU A 72 9.47 3.89 2.95
CA LEU A 72 10.45 4.89 2.58
C LEU A 72 10.97 4.63 1.16
N ASN A 73 11.20 3.37 0.81
CA ASN A 73 11.66 2.98 -0.51
C ASN A 73 10.63 3.32 -1.58
N TYR A 74 9.34 3.04 -1.33
CA TYR A 74 8.27 3.43 -2.24
C TYR A 74 8.22 4.95 -2.44
N CYS A 75 8.24 5.69 -1.34
CA CYS A 75 8.18 7.15 -1.41
C CYS A 75 9.37 7.75 -2.16
N GLY A 76 10.54 7.11 -2.05
CA GLY A 76 11.73 7.56 -2.76
C GLY A 76 11.75 7.18 -4.24
N SER A 77 10.98 6.17 -4.64
CA SER A 77 10.97 5.66 -6.01
C SER A 77 9.84 6.23 -6.86
N LEU A 78 8.76 6.69 -6.23
CA LEU A 78 7.63 7.26 -6.96
C LEU A 78 7.84 8.75 -7.21
N PRO A 79 7.36 9.27 -8.36
CA PRO A 79 7.39 10.71 -8.60
C PRO A 79 6.68 11.47 -7.48
N SER A 80 7.13 12.70 -7.22
CA SER A 80 6.65 13.48 -6.07
C SER A 80 5.15 13.79 -6.12
N GLU A 81 4.55 13.81 -7.30
CA GLU A 81 3.11 14.04 -7.45
C GLU A 81 2.26 12.80 -7.17
N TYR A 82 2.87 11.63 -6.99
CA TYR A 82 2.14 10.38 -6.74
C TYR A 82 2.11 10.07 -5.26
N LYS A 83 0.96 9.58 -4.81
CA LYS A 83 0.82 9.04 -3.45
C LYS A 83 0.68 7.53 -3.52
N LEU A 84 1.29 6.86 -2.56
CA LEU A 84 1.04 5.44 -2.35
C LEU A 84 -0.24 5.31 -1.54
N VAL A 85 -1.15 4.45 -1.97
CA VAL A 85 -2.35 4.14 -1.18
C VAL A 85 -2.01 2.98 -0.25
N LEU A 86 -2.18 3.20 1.04
CA LEU A 86 -1.87 2.19 2.05
C LEU A 86 -3.18 1.69 2.66
N GLY A 87 -3.51 0.41 2.40
CA GLY A 87 -4.71 -0.22 2.94
C GLY A 87 -4.38 -1.01 4.20
N ILE A 88 -5.14 -0.79 5.24
CA ILE A 88 -4.95 -1.45 6.54
C ILE A 88 -6.30 -1.83 7.13
N PRO A 89 -6.34 -2.76 8.10
CA PRO A 89 -7.56 -3.00 8.84
C PRO A 89 -8.04 -1.73 9.53
N LYS A 90 -9.34 -1.47 9.44
CA LYS A 90 -9.92 -0.25 9.98
C LYS A 90 -9.61 -0.06 11.46
N ALA A 91 -9.55 -1.15 12.22
CA ALA A 91 -9.33 -1.09 13.67
C ALA A 91 -7.96 -0.50 14.05
N CYS A 92 -6.95 -0.60 13.20
CA CYS A 92 -5.63 -0.07 13.51
C CYS A 92 -5.32 1.28 12.85
N GLU A 93 -6.32 1.90 12.25
CA GLU A 93 -6.16 3.19 11.58
C GLU A 93 -5.50 4.26 12.47
N PRO A 94 -5.93 4.47 13.73
CA PRO A 94 -5.29 5.49 14.58
C PRO A 94 -3.82 5.21 14.87
N THR A 95 -3.47 3.94 15.10
CA THR A 95 -2.10 3.53 15.37
C THR A 95 -1.20 3.76 14.16
N VAL A 96 -1.68 3.39 12.98
CA VAL A 96 -0.93 3.55 11.75
C VAL A 96 -0.80 5.02 11.39
N GLN A 97 -1.86 5.81 11.55
CA GLN A 97 -1.81 7.24 11.29
C GLN A 97 -0.73 7.91 12.14
N ARG A 98 -0.62 7.50 13.40
CA ARG A 98 0.41 8.03 14.30
C ARG A 98 1.80 7.66 13.81
N ALA A 99 1.99 6.40 13.38
CA ALA A 99 3.28 5.95 12.86
C ALA A 99 3.67 6.73 11.61
N LEU A 100 2.74 6.92 10.67
CA LEU A 100 3.01 7.67 9.45
C LEU A 100 3.37 9.13 9.75
N THR A 101 2.71 9.72 10.75
CA THR A 101 3.01 11.09 11.17
C THR A 101 4.43 11.17 11.74
N GLU A 102 4.79 10.22 12.61
CA GLU A 102 6.12 10.18 13.21
C GLU A 102 7.21 9.96 12.16
N TRP A 103 6.92 9.18 11.14
CA TRP A 103 7.88 8.88 10.07
C TRP A 103 7.92 9.95 8.98
N GLY A 104 6.99 10.91 9.00
CA GLY A 104 6.97 12.00 8.05
C GLY A 104 6.37 11.64 6.69
N PHE A 105 5.49 10.65 6.62
CA PHE A 105 4.92 10.16 5.36
C PHE A 105 3.52 10.68 5.03
N THR A 106 2.96 11.56 5.85
CA THR A 106 1.54 11.93 5.73
C THR A 106 1.17 12.58 4.40
N HIS A 107 2.10 13.23 3.74
CA HIS A 107 1.84 13.86 2.44
C HIS A 107 2.25 13.00 1.24
N ARG A 108 2.82 11.82 1.48
CA ARG A 108 3.22 10.88 0.42
C ARG A 108 2.39 9.60 0.44
N ILE A 109 1.62 9.36 1.48
CA ILE A 109 0.83 8.14 1.65
C ILE A 109 -0.61 8.52 1.97
N GLN A 110 -1.54 7.92 1.23
CA GLN A 110 -2.97 8.02 1.51
C GLN A 110 -3.39 6.77 2.27
N LEU A 111 -3.83 6.94 3.51
CA LEU A 111 -4.23 5.83 4.36
C LEU A 111 -5.70 5.49 4.13
N VAL A 112 -5.99 4.20 4.00
CA VAL A 112 -7.35 3.70 3.80
C VAL A 112 -7.62 2.56 4.79
N GLY A 113 -8.62 2.74 5.64
CA GLY A 113 -9.11 1.67 6.52
C GLY A 113 -10.10 0.78 5.78
N LEU A 114 -9.86 -0.51 5.81
CA LEU A 114 -10.64 -1.49 5.05
C LEU A 114 -11.40 -2.47 5.94
#